data_1069d36663c5e9b72594337aaed75bc8
#
_entry.id   1069d36663c5e9b72594337aaed75bc8
#
_cell.length_a   1.000
_cell.length_b   1.000
_cell.length_c   1.000
_cell.angle_alpha   90.00
_cell.angle_beta   90.00
_cell.angle_gamma   90.00
#
_symmetry.space_group_name_H-M   'P 1'
#
loop_
_entity.id
_entity.type
_entity.pdbx_description
1 polymer ?
#
loop_
_entity_poly.entity_id
_entity_poly.type
_entity_poly.pdbx_seq_one_letter_code
_entity_poly.pdbx_strand_id
1 'polypeptide(L)'
;MEVLLIESSPGVAATLQHRLVRDGHDVISCNDSHGGPCKGVEADETCPMTHHIDLAILAREHDVAPSLNEMGSICAQRHRVPLVTLYPGDEFGPGPSTEIAAAVARREIEAGYVAAVRRNLGHDVGDITVLREHQRVHVAVSVAQPRTAQEMSRLADRARKAVRDHDQHTPVIDISVVAAEVSPEWE
;
A
#
# COMPACT_ATOMS: atom_id res chain seq x y z
N MET A 1 14.63 0.47 3.53
CA MET A 1 13.26 0.83 3.09
C MET A 1 13.18 2.33 2.92
N GLU A 2 12.38 2.77 1.96
CA GLU A 2 12.07 4.18 1.73
C GLU A 2 10.79 4.54 2.51
N VAL A 3 10.93 5.38 3.52
CA VAL A 3 9.86 5.71 4.48
C VAL A 3 9.44 7.16 4.31
N LEU A 4 8.15 7.39 4.03
CA LEU A 4 7.55 8.72 4.03
C LEU A 4 7.14 9.08 5.47
N LEU A 5 7.72 10.14 5.99
CA LEU A 5 7.36 10.67 7.30
C LEU A 5 6.42 11.88 7.16
N ILE A 6 5.30 11.81 7.87
CA ILE A 6 4.25 12.82 7.89
C ILE A 6 4.09 13.27 9.33
N GLU A 7 4.10 14.57 9.57
CA GLU A 7 4.01 15.15 10.92
C GLU A 7 2.70 15.90 11.08
N SER A 8 1.99 15.69 12.19
CA SER A 8 0.80 16.50 12.53
C SER A 8 1.16 17.93 12.94
N SER A 9 2.34 18.07 13.56
CA SER A 9 2.94 19.35 13.93
C SER A 9 4.46 19.27 13.75
N PRO A 10 5.13 20.39 13.45
CA PRO A 10 6.56 20.41 13.19
C PRO A 10 7.38 19.84 14.37
N GLY A 11 8.25 18.88 14.07
CA GLY A 11 9.17 18.28 15.03
C GLY A 11 8.60 17.15 15.89
N VAL A 12 7.31 16.81 15.77
CA VAL A 12 6.70 15.71 16.53
C VAL A 12 7.37 14.36 16.23
N ALA A 13 7.90 14.20 15.02
CA ALA A 13 8.57 12.98 14.59
C ALA A 13 10.10 13.00 14.71
N ALA A 14 10.70 14.04 15.29
CA ALA A 14 12.17 14.18 15.28
C ALA A 14 12.91 12.96 15.88
N THR A 15 12.44 12.44 17.02
CA THR A 15 13.01 11.24 17.65
C THR A 15 12.83 9.99 16.77
N LEU A 16 11.64 9.83 16.18
CA LEU A 16 11.32 8.74 15.29
C LEU A 16 12.18 8.78 14.02
N GLN A 17 12.36 9.95 13.43
CA GLN A 17 13.21 10.15 12.26
C GLN A 17 14.64 9.73 12.52
N HIS A 18 15.23 10.19 13.63
CA HIS A 18 16.57 9.80 14.02
C HIS A 18 16.72 8.29 14.20
N ARG A 19 15.70 7.65 14.77
CA ARG A 19 15.72 6.20 14.96
C ARG A 19 15.64 5.45 13.64
N LEU A 20 14.71 5.82 12.76
CA LEU A 20 14.57 5.20 11.44
C LEU A 20 15.85 5.29 10.60
N VAL A 21 16.48 6.47 10.58
CA VAL A 21 17.77 6.67 9.89
C VAL A 21 18.87 5.81 10.51
N ARG A 22 18.95 5.74 11.84
CA ARG A 22 19.93 4.88 12.53
C ARG A 22 19.71 3.40 12.21
N ASP A 23 18.47 2.98 12.05
CA ASP A 23 18.09 1.59 11.74
C ASP A 23 18.24 1.28 10.23
N GLY A 24 18.78 2.23 9.43
CA GLY A 24 19.16 2.03 8.03
C GLY A 24 18.03 2.26 7.03
N HIS A 25 17.01 3.02 7.40
CA HIS A 25 15.93 3.42 6.48
C HIS A 25 16.23 4.78 5.83
N ASP A 26 15.83 4.93 4.57
CA ASP A 26 15.81 6.21 3.87
C ASP A 26 14.52 6.95 4.23
N VAL A 27 14.63 8.08 4.92
CA VAL A 27 13.48 8.82 5.44
C VAL A 27 13.28 10.10 4.64
N ILE A 28 12.11 10.25 4.05
CA ILE A 28 11.68 11.43 3.30
C ILE A 28 10.56 12.11 4.06
N SER A 29 10.71 13.38 4.43
CA SER A 29 9.62 14.16 5.04
C SER A 29 8.62 14.61 3.97
N CYS A 30 7.33 14.45 4.26
CA CYS A 30 6.25 15.00 3.45
C CYS A 30 6.07 16.51 3.68
N ASN A 31 6.30 16.95 4.90
CA ASN A 31 6.18 18.34 5.30
C ASN A 31 7.42 19.11 4.85
N ASP A 32 7.27 20.39 4.53
CA ASP A 32 8.41 21.21 4.21
C ASP A 32 9.26 21.53 5.45
N SER A 33 10.48 22.00 5.22
CA SER A 33 11.41 22.38 6.29
C SER A 33 10.98 23.64 7.06
N HIS A 34 10.01 24.39 6.55
CA HIS A 34 9.49 25.62 7.12
C HIS A 34 8.15 25.44 7.84
N GLY A 35 7.66 24.18 7.96
CA GLY A 35 6.42 23.83 8.62
C GLY A 35 5.19 23.97 7.74
N GLY A 36 5.35 24.08 6.44
CA GLY A 36 4.27 24.03 5.47
C GLY A 36 3.64 22.62 5.37
N PRO A 37 2.40 22.54 4.91
CA PRO A 37 1.62 21.31 4.98
C PRO A 37 2.08 20.22 4.00
N CYS A 38 2.75 20.59 2.89
CA CYS A 38 3.11 19.61 1.86
C CYS A 38 4.14 20.19 0.88
N LYS A 39 5.25 19.49 0.70
CA LYS A 39 6.26 19.82 -0.31
C LYS A 39 5.71 19.91 -1.74
N GLY A 40 4.76 19.07 -2.09
CA GLY A 40 4.17 19.04 -3.43
C GLY A 40 3.26 20.24 -3.77
N VAL A 41 3.01 21.14 -2.82
CA VAL A 41 2.25 22.39 -3.05
C VAL A 41 3.18 23.57 -3.29
N GLU A 42 4.46 23.43 -2.93
CA GLU A 42 5.45 24.47 -3.12
C GLU A 42 6.07 24.43 -4.53
N ALA A 43 6.28 25.62 -5.12
CA ALA A 43 6.67 25.74 -6.52
C ALA A 43 8.03 25.10 -6.86
N ASP A 44 8.91 24.99 -5.89
CA ASP A 44 10.30 24.56 -6.07
C ASP A 44 10.60 23.18 -5.45
N GLU A 45 9.62 22.51 -4.83
CA GLU A 45 9.80 21.23 -4.19
C GLU A 45 9.04 20.09 -4.94
N THR A 46 9.68 18.91 -4.96
CA THR A 46 9.08 17.74 -5.59
C THR A 46 8.25 16.95 -4.58
N CYS A 47 7.02 16.58 -4.96
CA CYS A 47 6.17 15.73 -4.13
C CYS A 47 6.87 14.39 -3.85
N PRO A 48 7.07 13.99 -2.60
CA PRO A 48 7.70 12.70 -2.26
C PRO A 48 7.00 11.49 -2.86
N MET A 49 5.69 11.60 -3.14
CA MET A 49 4.91 10.52 -3.75
C MET A 49 5.26 10.23 -5.22
N THR A 50 6.14 11.03 -5.83
CA THR A 50 6.73 10.71 -7.14
C THR A 50 7.82 9.64 -7.06
N HIS A 51 8.34 9.39 -5.87
CA HIS A 51 9.30 8.33 -5.58
C HIS A 51 8.61 7.04 -5.13
N HIS A 52 9.37 5.95 -5.11
CA HIS A 52 8.90 4.71 -4.50
C HIS A 52 8.86 4.87 -2.98
N ILE A 53 7.75 4.60 -2.35
CA ILE A 53 7.58 4.61 -0.90
C ILE A 53 7.13 3.25 -0.43
N ASP A 54 7.91 2.63 0.46
CA ASP A 54 7.58 1.33 1.05
C ASP A 54 6.55 1.44 2.18
N LEU A 55 6.64 2.51 2.98
CA LEU A 55 5.82 2.76 4.15
C LEU A 55 5.64 4.26 4.37
N ALA A 56 4.43 4.68 4.66
CA ALA A 56 4.15 6.01 5.20
C ALA A 56 3.91 5.91 6.72
N ILE A 57 4.50 6.82 7.48
CA ILE A 57 4.28 6.94 8.92
C ILE A 57 3.73 8.32 9.20
N LEU A 58 2.54 8.37 9.80
CA LEU A 58 1.96 9.59 10.36
C LEU A 58 2.33 9.67 11.84
N ALA A 59 3.24 10.57 12.18
CA ALA A 59 3.53 10.93 13.57
C ALA A 59 2.52 11.99 14.02
N ARG A 60 1.65 11.63 14.96
CA ARG A 60 0.52 12.46 15.37
C ARG A 60 0.49 12.67 16.89
N GLU A 61 0.34 13.90 17.33
CA GLU A 61 0.11 14.19 18.74
C GLU A 61 -1.23 13.63 19.22
N HIS A 62 -1.27 13.24 20.50
CA HIS A 62 -2.52 12.81 21.14
C HIS A 62 -3.51 13.98 21.23
N ASP A 63 -4.78 13.68 21.07
CA ASP A 63 -5.90 14.61 21.30
C ASP A 63 -5.90 15.89 20.43
N VAL A 64 -5.10 15.91 19.35
CA VAL A 64 -5.07 17.03 18.41
C VAL A 64 -5.98 16.72 17.21
N ALA A 65 -6.79 17.69 16.82
CA ALA A 65 -7.61 17.56 15.62
C ALA A 65 -6.72 17.43 14.36
N PRO A 66 -7.15 16.67 13.34
CA PRO A 66 -6.43 16.57 12.08
C PRO A 66 -6.13 17.94 11.48
N SER A 67 -4.90 18.12 11.02
CA SER A 67 -4.43 19.39 10.44
C SER A 67 -4.05 19.23 8.96
N LEU A 68 -3.84 20.35 8.29
CA LEU A 68 -3.35 20.35 6.90
C LEU A 68 -1.97 19.70 6.77
N ASN A 69 -1.18 19.68 7.84
CA ASN A 69 0.14 19.02 7.83
C ASN A 69 0.04 17.50 7.63
N GLU A 70 -1.13 16.91 7.90
CA GLU A 70 -1.39 15.48 7.71
C GLU A 70 -1.86 15.12 6.27
N MET A 71 -1.87 16.08 5.32
CA MET A 71 -2.31 15.83 3.94
C MET A 71 -1.56 14.68 3.26
N GLY A 72 -0.30 14.46 3.64
CA GLY A 72 0.49 13.31 3.18
C GLY A 72 -0.18 11.96 3.44
N SER A 73 -0.97 11.83 4.51
CA SER A 73 -1.70 10.59 4.82
C SER A 73 -2.79 10.30 3.79
N ILE A 74 -3.48 11.33 3.29
CA ILE A 74 -4.47 11.20 2.21
C ILE A 74 -3.78 10.80 0.91
N CYS A 75 -2.61 11.38 0.62
CA CYS A 75 -1.81 11.00 -0.54
C CYS A 75 -1.36 9.54 -0.45
N ALA A 76 -0.83 9.11 0.71
CA ALA A 76 -0.43 7.73 0.95
C ALA A 76 -1.60 6.76 0.73
N GLN A 77 -2.79 7.07 1.24
CA GLN A 77 -3.99 6.26 1.01
C GLN A 77 -4.40 6.21 -0.47
N ARG A 78 -4.38 7.35 -1.17
CA ARG A 78 -4.69 7.40 -2.62
C ARG A 78 -3.74 6.55 -3.45
N HIS A 79 -2.46 6.59 -3.11
CA HIS A 79 -1.41 5.82 -3.79
C HIS A 79 -1.25 4.40 -3.24
N ARG A 80 -2.12 3.99 -2.30
CA ARG A 80 -2.07 2.66 -1.67
C ARG A 80 -0.71 2.34 -1.06
N VAL A 81 -0.03 3.36 -0.54
CA VAL A 81 1.15 3.17 0.29
C VAL A 81 0.69 2.71 1.68
N PRO A 82 1.28 1.65 2.24
CA PRO A 82 1.02 1.24 3.62
C PRO A 82 1.19 2.42 4.56
N LEU A 83 0.19 2.68 5.41
CA LEU A 83 0.19 3.82 6.33
C LEU A 83 0.05 3.31 7.77
N VAL A 84 0.95 3.76 8.64
CA VAL A 84 0.90 3.51 10.08
C VAL A 84 0.82 4.85 10.81
N THR A 85 -0.06 4.97 11.78
CA THR A 85 -0.12 6.13 12.67
C THR A 85 0.60 5.80 13.97
N LEU A 86 1.51 6.67 14.39
CA LEU A 86 2.24 6.58 15.65
C LEU A 86 2.02 7.85 16.47
N TYR A 87 1.91 7.68 17.77
CA TYR A 87 1.84 8.79 18.72
C TYR A 87 3.16 8.93 19.50
N PRO A 88 3.48 10.11 20.03
CA PRO A 88 4.64 10.29 20.89
C PRO A 88 4.62 9.29 22.05
N GLY A 89 5.70 8.55 22.22
CA GLY A 89 5.77 7.46 23.19
C GLY A 89 5.34 6.09 22.68
N ASP A 90 4.62 6.03 21.58
CA ASP A 90 4.50 4.77 20.83
C ASP A 90 5.84 4.46 20.22
N GLU A 91 6.53 3.53 20.81
CA GLU A 91 7.65 2.93 20.12
C GLU A 91 7.09 1.79 19.25
N PHE A 92 7.65 1.59 18.07
CA PHE A 92 7.77 0.23 17.58
C PHE A 92 8.51 -0.50 18.70
N GLY A 93 7.78 -1.12 19.62
CA GLY A 93 8.34 -1.72 20.84
C GLY A 93 9.44 -2.73 20.51
N PRO A 94 10.00 -3.47 21.49
CA PRO A 94 10.94 -4.57 21.23
C PRO A 94 10.29 -5.70 20.41
N GLY A 95 9.14 -5.42 19.81
CA GLY A 95 8.35 -6.21 18.90
C GLY A 95 8.61 -5.86 17.45
N PRO A 96 7.58 -5.90 16.61
CA PRO A 96 7.73 -5.90 15.17
C PRO A 96 8.52 -4.70 14.69
N SER A 97 9.57 -5.01 13.94
CA SER A 97 10.33 -4.01 13.20
C SER A 97 9.42 -3.23 12.25
N THR A 98 9.90 -2.09 11.78
CA THR A 98 9.24 -1.29 10.75
C THR A 98 8.85 -2.15 9.55
N GLU A 99 9.67 -3.16 9.20
CA GLU A 99 9.43 -4.09 8.12
C GLU A 99 8.20 -4.98 8.37
N ILE A 100 7.99 -5.44 9.60
CA ILE A 100 6.80 -6.26 9.93
C ILE A 100 5.55 -5.38 9.88
N ALA A 101 5.60 -4.15 10.41
CA ALA A 101 4.48 -3.22 10.33
C ALA A 101 4.12 -2.91 8.86
N ALA A 102 5.11 -2.68 8.01
CA ALA A 102 4.93 -2.48 6.58
C ALA A 102 4.34 -3.74 5.91
N ALA A 103 4.81 -4.92 6.26
CA ALA A 103 4.30 -6.18 5.71
C ALA A 103 2.85 -6.43 6.11
N VAL A 104 2.46 -6.13 7.36
CA VAL A 104 1.08 -6.25 7.83
C VAL A 104 0.18 -5.27 7.07
N ALA A 105 0.56 -3.99 7.01
CA ALA A 105 -0.21 -2.97 6.29
C ALA A 105 -0.33 -3.28 4.79
N ARG A 106 0.72 -3.82 4.17
CA ARG A 106 0.67 -4.29 2.78
C ARG A 106 -0.33 -5.42 2.59
N ARG A 107 -0.35 -6.40 3.49
CA ARG A 107 -1.31 -7.51 3.44
C ARG A 107 -2.76 -7.04 3.56
N GLU A 108 -3.03 -6.03 4.37
CA GLU A 108 -4.37 -5.45 4.49
C GLU A 108 -4.81 -4.79 3.18
N ILE A 109 -3.90 -4.07 2.51
CA ILE A 109 -4.15 -3.50 1.18
C ILE A 109 -4.43 -4.60 0.17
N GLU A 110 -3.58 -5.63 0.10
CA GLU A 110 -3.73 -6.76 -0.81
C GLU A 110 -5.03 -7.52 -0.57
N ALA A 111 -5.44 -7.71 0.69
CA ALA A 111 -6.73 -8.31 1.03
C ALA A 111 -7.92 -7.50 0.50
N GLY A 112 -7.82 -6.17 0.46
CA GLY A 112 -8.83 -5.30 -0.16
C GLY A 112 -9.01 -5.58 -1.66
N TYR A 113 -7.92 -5.74 -2.40
CA TYR A 113 -7.96 -6.12 -3.82
C TYR A 113 -8.52 -7.54 -4.01
N VAL A 114 -8.06 -8.50 -3.20
CA VAL A 114 -8.60 -9.89 -3.24
C VAL A 114 -10.11 -9.87 -3.06
N ALA A 115 -10.61 -9.15 -2.07
CA ALA A 115 -12.04 -9.04 -1.82
C ALA A 115 -12.80 -8.39 -2.98
N ALA A 116 -12.23 -7.35 -3.61
CA ALA A 116 -12.83 -6.68 -4.76
C ALA A 116 -12.92 -7.63 -5.98
N VAL A 117 -11.84 -8.32 -6.28
CA VAL A 117 -11.79 -9.30 -7.39
C VAL A 117 -12.75 -10.46 -7.11
N ARG A 118 -12.75 -11.01 -5.90
CA ARG A 118 -13.65 -12.11 -5.50
C ARG A 118 -15.12 -11.74 -5.66
N ARG A 119 -15.53 -10.55 -5.22
CA ARG A 119 -16.93 -10.08 -5.40
C ARG A 119 -17.33 -9.99 -6.87
N ASN A 120 -16.41 -9.63 -7.76
CA ASN A 120 -16.69 -9.47 -9.18
C ASN A 120 -16.71 -10.80 -9.94
N LEU A 121 -15.78 -11.71 -9.61
CA LEU A 121 -15.67 -13.01 -10.29
C LEU A 121 -16.62 -14.07 -9.74
N GLY A 122 -17.05 -13.94 -8.47
CA GLY A 122 -17.93 -14.90 -7.81
C GLY A 122 -17.19 -16.14 -7.31
N HIS A 123 -17.94 -17.24 -7.18
CA HIS A 123 -17.43 -18.49 -6.62
C HIS A 123 -16.82 -19.45 -7.66
N ASP A 124 -16.90 -19.10 -8.94
CA ASP A 124 -16.43 -19.95 -10.06
C ASP A 124 -14.91 -19.94 -10.22
N VAL A 125 -14.19 -19.22 -9.36
CA VAL A 125 -12.74 -19.14 -9.36
C VAL A 125 -12.19 -19.68 -8.05
N GLY A 126 -11.00 -20.29 -8.12
CA GLY A 126 -10.27 -20.80 -6.98
C GLY A 126 -9.58 -19.70 -6.19
N ASP A 127 -8.29 -19.85 -5.96
CA ASP A 127 -7.50 -18.88 -5.20
C ASP A 127 -7.25 -17.61 -6.00
N ILE A 128 -7.24 -16.50 -5.30
CA ILE A 128 -6.86 -15.19 -5.81
C ILE A 128 -5.70 -14.70 -4.98
N THR A 129 -4.57 -14.49 -5.65
CA THR A 129 -3.38 -13.89 -5.05
C THR A 129 -3.17 -12.52 -5.64
N VAL A 130 -2.86 -11.55 -4.79
CA VAL A 130 -2.54 -10.18 -5.19
C VAL A 130 -1.19 -9.82 -4.63
N LEU A 131 -0.35 -9.26 -5.48
CA LEU A 131 0.90 -8.62 -5.10
C LEU A 131 0.85 -7.16 -5.54
N ARG A 132 0.98 -6.26 -4.58
CA ARG A 132 1.00 -4.81 -4.81
C ARG A 132 2.45 -4.31 -4.78
N GLU A 133 2.93 -3.83 -5.91
CA GLU A 133 4.17 -3.08 -6.05
C GLU A 133 3.85 -1.60 -6.30
N HIS A 134 4.83 -0.72 -6.19
CA HIS A 134 4.65 0.75 -6.21
C HIS A 134 3.52 1.27 -7.11
N GLN A 135 3.63 1.08 -8.42
CA GLN A 135 2.63 1.54 -9.40
C GLN A 135 1.94 0.39 -10.14
N ARG A 136 2.06 -0.83 -9.62
CA ARG A 136 1.62 -2.04 -10.29
C ARG A 136 0.89 -2.96 -9.34
N VAL A 137 -0.19 -3.54 -9.82
CA VAL A 137 -0.92 -4.60 -9.13
C VAL A 137 -0.91 -5.85 -9.98
N HIS A 138 -0.31 -6.92 -9.47
CA HIS A 138 -0.36 -8.24 -10.07
C HIS A 138 -1.46 -9.05 -9.41
N VAL A 139 -2.35 -9.61 -10.21
CA VAL A 139 -3.43 -10.48 -9.73
C VAL A 139 -3.31 -11.83 -10.43
N ALA A 140 -3.14 -12.88 -9.66
CA ALA A 140 -3.25 -14.25 -10.15
C ALA A 140 -4.58 -14.85 -9.69
N VAL A 141 -5.35 -15.37 -10.65
CA VAL A 141 -6.64 -16.02 -10.42
C VAL A 141 -6.51 -17.48 -10.85
N SER A 142 -6.72 -18.42 -9.94
CA SER A 142 -6.79 -19.82 -10.27
C SER A 142 -8.21 -20.23 -10.69
N VAL A 143 -8.32 -21.17 -11.62
CA VAL A 143 -9.60 -21.79 -12.01
C VAL A 143 -9.51 -23.29 -11.84
N ALA A 144 -10.49 -23.88 -11.15
CA ALA A 144 -10.50 -25.30 -10.81
C ALA A 144 -10.71 -26.23 -12.02
N GLN A 145 -11.29 -25.71 -13.08
CA GLN A 145 -11.59 -26.49 -14.30
C GLN A 145 -10.95 -25.86 -15.52
N PRO A 146 -10.50 -26.66 -16.49
CA PRO A 146 -10.02 -26.15 -17.78
C PRO A 146 -11.07 -25.26 -18.45
N ARG A 147 -10.64 -24.08 -18.91
CA ARG A 147 -11.49 -23.11 -19.60
C ARG A 147 -10.89 -22.79 -20.97
N THR A 148 -11.71 -22.35 -21.88
CA THR A 148 -11.26 -21.90 -23.19
C THR A 148 -10.47 -20.59 -23.04
N ALA A 149 -9.60 -20.31 -24.02
CA ALA A 149 -8.84 -19.05 -24.04
C ALA A 149 -9.75 -17.81 -23.97
N GLN A 150 -10.94 -17.87 -24.59
CA GLN A 150 -11.91 -16.78 -24.55
C GLN A 150 -12.49 -16.58 -23.15
N GLU A 151 -12.79 -17.65 -22.42
CA GLU A 151 -13.29 -17.58 -21.04
C GLU A 151 -12.21 -17.05 -20.09
N MET A 152 -10.97 -17.49 -20.26
CA MET A 152 -9.82 -16.98 -19.50
C MET A 152 -9.63 -15.47 -19.72
N SER A 153 -9.72 -15.01 -20.98
CA SER A 153 -9.64 -13.60 -21.32
C SER A 153 -10.77 -12.79 -20.65
N ARG A 154 -12.01 -13.29 -20.69
CA ARG A 154 -13.14 -12.63 -20.02
C ARG A 154 -12.97 -12.54 -18.50
N LEU A 155 -12.41 -13.57 -17.88
CA LEU A 155 -12.09 -13.54 -16.44
C LEU A 155 -11.01 -12.49 -16.14
N ALA A 156 -9.96 -12.43 -16.97
CA ALA A 156 -8.91 -11.43 -16.82
C ALA A 156 -9.46 -10.00 -16.96
N ASP A 157 -10.36 -9.75 -17.92
CA ASP A 157 -10.97 -8.43 -18.10
C ASP A 157 -11.87 -8.04 -16.92
N ARG A 158 -12.65 -8.99 -16.38
CA ARG A 158 -13.47 -8.77 -15.19
C ARG A 158 -12.60 -8.50 -13.96
N ALA A 159 -11.52 -9.25 -13.77
CA ALA A 159 -10.58 -9.02 -12.68
C ALA A 159 -9.91 -7.63 -12.80
N ARG A 160 -9.47 -7.25 -14.01
CA ARG A 160 -8.89 -5.92 -14.28
C ARG A 160 -9.88 -4.81 -13.96
N LYS A 161 -11.14 -4.97 -14.37
CA LYS A 161 -12.20 -4.02 -14.04
C LYS A 161 -12.40 -3.91 -12.53
N ALA A 162 -12.44 -5.02 -11.80
CA ALA A 162 -12.61 -5.02 -10.34
C ALA A 162 -11.47 -4.30 -9.63
N VAL A 163 -10.23 -4.50 -10.06
CA VAL A 163 -9.06 -3.76 -9.55
C VAL A 163 -9.21 -2.27 -9.85
N ARG A 164 -9.59 -1.89 -11.08
CA ARG A 164 -9.75 -0.48 -11.48
C ARG A 164 -10.87 0.21 -10.70
N ASP A 165 -11.97 -0.47 -10.46
CA ASP A 165 -13.10 0.05 -9.68
C ASP A 165 -12.72 0.22 -8.19
N HIS A 166 -11.84 -0.65 -7.67
CA HIS A 166 -11.33 -0.57 -6.31
C HIS A 166 -10.24 0.49 -6.12
N ASP A 167 -9.36 0.63 -7.12
CA ASP A 167 -8.25 1.58 -7.11
C ASP A 167 -8.10 2.25 -8.48
N GLN A 168 -8.61 3.47 -8.58
CA GLN A 168 -8.58 4.27 -9.81
C GLN A 168 -7.19 4.86 -10.09
N HIS A 169 -6.29 4.82 -9.10
CA HIS A 169 -4.96 5.43 -9.18
C HIS A 169 -3.85 4.46 -9.59
N THR A 170 -4.13 3.15 -9.62
CA THR A 170 -3.13 2.17 -10.07
C THR A 170 -2.96 2.24 -11.59
N PRO A 171 -1.80 2.65 -12.11
CA PRO A 171 -1.61 2.82 -13.55
C PRO A 171 -1.43 1.50 -14.28
N VAL A 172 -0.80 0.49 -13.65
CA VAL A 172 -0.50 -0.80 -14.26
C VAL A 172 -1.22 -1.92 -13.51
N ILE A 173 -2.00 -2.72 -14.24
CA ILE A 173 -2.73 -3.87 -13.71
C ILE A 173 -2.43 -5.09 -14.57
N ASP A 174 -1.68 -6.03 -14.02
CA ASP A 174 -1.34 -7.30 -14.64
C ASP A 174 -2.23 -8.40 -14.10
N ILE A 175 -2.91 -9.11 -14.98
CA ILE A 175 -3.80 -10.20 -14.60
C ILE A 175 -3.31 -11.50 -15.23
N SER A 176 -3.08 -12.51 -14.41
CA SER A 176 -2.83 -13.88 -14.80
C SER A 176 -4.00 -14.76 -14.41
N VAL A 177 -4.55 -15.52 -15.35
CA VAL A 177 -5.55 -16.55 -15.06
C VAL A 177 -4.93 -17.90 -15.40
N VAL A 178 -4.81 -18.76 -14.38
CA VAL A 178 -4.12 -20.04 -14.50
C VAL A 178 -5.05 -21.19 -14.10
N ALA A 179 -4.94 -22.33 -14.78
CA ALA A 179 -5.60 -23.53 -14.31
C ALA A 179 -4.94 -23.98 -13.00
N ALA A 180 -5.73 -24.34 -11.99
CA ALA A 180 -5.19 -24.95 -10.79
C ALA A 180 -4.50 -26.26 -11.17
N GLU A 181 -3.24 -26.43 -10.75
CA GLU A 181 -2.58 -27.73 -10.88
C GLU A 181 -3.34 -28.71 -9.98
N VAL A 182 -3.88 -29.74 -10.60
CA VAL A 182 -4.43 -30.88 -9.85
C VAL A 182 -3.23 -31.58 -9.24
N SER A 183 -2.98 -31.37 -7.94
CA SER A 183 -1.99 -32.15 -7.23
C SER A 183 -2.35 -33.62 -7.41
N PRO A 184 -1.44 -34.48 -7.90
CA PRO A 184 -1.72 -35.90 -7.95
C PRO A 184 -1.99 -36.38 -6.53
N GLU A 185 -3.17 -36.94 -6.31
CA GLU A 185 -3.48 -37.62 -5.06
C GLU A 185 -2.46 -38.74 -4.90
N TRP A 186 -1.70 -38.66 -3.85
CA TRP A 186 -0.79 -39.76 -3.45
C TRP A 186 -1.67 -40.88 -2.88
N GLU A 187 -1.99 -41.87 -3.70
CA GLU A 187 -2.49 -43.18 -3.23
C GLU A 187 -1.43 -43.95 -2.47
#